data_eb9e701430414c4a53c5db0ba9118bae
#
_entry.id   eb9e701430414c4a53c5db0ba9118bae
#
_cell.length_a   1.000
_cell.length_b   1.000
_cell.length_c   1.000
_cell.angle_alpha   90.00
_cell.angle_beta   90.00
_cell.angle_gamma   90.00
#
_symmetry.space_group_name_H-M   'P 1'
#
loop_
_entity.id
_entity.type
_entity.pdbx_description
1 polymer ?
#
loop_
_entity_poly.entity_id
_entity_poly.type
_entity_poly.pdbx_seq_one_letter_code
_entity_poly.pdbx_strand_id
1 'polypeptide(L)'
;MHIEELMWKTIEPKDLWILDKLILSRYLGYKCGPAGTNVPYSGEYIVRPCVNAFGMGLDAKKIFLEKSTDHLQPGTFWCEWFEGKHLSVDYEWGKQILCVEGFKKDSTFVKWDKWVKVFDRMPLPDILKKHFYHQRWINCEFIGNNLIEVHFRYNTDFQWNNNEYIPVWTKDVTVPAGYRYVDDPEPVAGRVGALIK
;
A
#
# COMPACT_ATOMS: atom_id res chain seq x y z
N MET A 1 -16.40 -6.81 -11.22
CA MET A 1 -15.19 -6.02 -11.57
C MET A 1 -14.65 -5.49 -10.24
N HIS A 2 -13.41 -5.82 -9.94
CA HIS A 2 -12.76 -5.39 -8.70
C HIS A 2 -12.54 -3.87 -8.73
N ILE A 3 -12.60 -3.19 -7.57
CA ILE A 3 -12.47 -1.72 -7.49
C ILE A 3 -11.13 -1.22 -8.04
N GLU A 4 -10.06 -2.00 -7.86
CA GLU A 4 -8.74 -1.72 -8.42
C GLU A 4 -8.77 -1.72 -9.95
N GLU A 5 -9.41 -2.71 -10.56
CA GLU A 5 -9.57 -2.80 -12.01
C GLU A 5 -10.39 -1.63 -12.56
N LEU A 6 -11.42 -1.22 -11.83
CA LEU A 6 -12.22 -0.04 -12.19
C LEU A 6 -11.36 1.23 -12.16
N MET A 7 -10.54 1.41 -11.12
CA MET A 7 -9.63 2.54 -11.00
C MET A 7 -8.69 2.62 -12.23
N TRP A 8 -8.05 1.51 -12.60
CA TRP A 8 -7.15 1.47 -13.77
C TRP A 8 -7.85 1.82 -15.07
N LYS A 9 -9.14 1.45 -15.22
CA LYS A 9 -9.93 1.74 -16.41
C LYS A 9 -10.43 3.18 -16.49
N THR A 10 -10.54 3.86 -15.35
CA THR A 10 -11.18 5.19 -15.27
C THR A 10 -10.20 6.33 -15.01
N ILE A 11 -8.96 6.03 -14.61
CA ILE A 11 -7.94 7.05 -14.39
C ILE A 11 -7.59 7.76 -15.69
N GLU A 12 -7.49 9.09 -15.64
CA GLU A 12 -7.05 9.85 -16.80
C GLU A 12 -5.55 9.66 -17.07
N PRO A 13 -5.11 9.57 -18.34
CA PRO A 13 -3.69 9.35 -18.66
C PRO A 13 -2.73 10.35 -18.02
N LYS A 14 -3.13 11.61 -17.84
CA LYS A 14 -2.32 12.64 -17.17
C LYS A 14 -2.06 12.35 -15.69
N ASP A 15 -2.90 11.52 -15.06
CA ASP A 15 -2.86 11.21 -13.62
C ASP A 15 -2.17 9.86 -13.32
N LEU A 16 -1.85 9.07 -14.34
CA LEU A 16 -1.23 7.74 -14.20
C LEU A 16 0.11 7.75 -13.44
N TRP A 17 0.85 8.85 -13.54
CA TRP A 17 2.17 8.96 -12.92
C TRP A 17 2.18 8.75 -11.41
N ILE A 18 1.07 9.05 -10.71
CA ILE A 18 0.96 8.90 -9.25
C ILE A 18 0.97 7.44 -8.81
N LEU A 19 0.56 6.54 -9.70
CA LEU A 19 0.54 5.09 -9.45
C LEU A 19 1.92 4.45 -9.64
N ASP A 20 2.88 5.18 -10.25
CA ASP A 20 4.28 4.78 -10.32
C ASP A 20 4.99 5.22 -9.03
N LYS A 21 5.34 4.23 -8.20
CA LYS A 21 5.96 4.45 -6.89
C LYS A 21 7.35 5.05 -6.98
N LEU A 22 8.10 4.79 -8.07
CA LEU A 22 9.39 5.45 -8.30
C LEU A 22 9.19 6.94 -8.59
N ILE A 23 8.23 7.27 -9.45
CA ILE A 23 7.91 8.67 -9.77
C ILE A 23 7.41 9.38 -8.53
N LEU A 24 6.46 8.80 -7.80
CA LEU A 24 5.96 9.33 -6.53
C LEU A 24 7.10 9.57 -5.53
N SER A 25 7.98 8.58 -5.32
CA SER A 25 9.12 8.70 -4.40
C SER A 25 10.06 9.85 -4.78
N ARG A 26 10.31 10.06 -6.07
CA ARG A 26 11.11 11.19 -6.58
C ARG A 26 10.44 12.54 -6.31
N TYR A 27 9.13 12.65 -6.53
CA TYR A 27 8.38 13.87 -6.23
C TYR A 27 8.39 14.22 -4.74
N LEU A 28 8.43 13.21 -3.88
CA LEU A 28 8.52 13.37 -2.43
C LEU A 28 9.95 13.64 -1.93
N GLY A 29 10.96 13.61 -2.82
CA GLY A 29 12.35 13.87 -2.47
C GLY A 29 13.04 12.71 -1.77
N TYR A 30 12.50 11.50 -1.83
CA TYR A 30 13.11 10.32 -1.24
C TYR A 30 14.37 9.89 -2.01
N LYS A 31 15.33 9.30 -1.30
CA LYS A 31 16.47 8.66 -1.94
C LYS A 31 16.01 7.38 -2.62
N CYS A 32 15.90 7.42 -3.92
CA CYS A 32 15.38 6.31 -4.73
C CYS A 32 15.95 6.34 -6.14
N GLY A 33 15.92 5.20 -6.79
CA GLY A 33 16.33 5.06 -8.19
C GLY A 33 15.86 3.74 -8.79
N PRO A 34 15.80 3.65 -10.13
CA PRO A 34 15.47 2.39 -10.80
C PRO A 34 16.58 1.35 -10.62
N ALA A 35 16.25 0.08 -10.80
CA ALA A 35 17.21 -0.99 -10.92
C ALA A 35 18.30 -0.61 -11.95
N GLY A 36 19.56 -0.96 -11.69
CA GLY A 36 20.71 -0.59 -12.52
C GLY A 36 21.33 0.78 -12.19
N THR A 37 20.78 1.55 -11.23
CA THR A 37 21.41 2.79 -10.77
C THR A 37 22.03 2.61 -9.38
N ASN A 38 23.15 3.28 -9.13
CA ASN A 38 23.83 3.18 -7.84
C ASN A 38 23.02 3.79 -6.69
N VAL A 39 23.06 3.15 -5.52
CA VAL A 39 22.61 3.78 -4.28
C VAL A 39 23.62 4.83 -3.81
N PRO A 40 23.18 5.89 -3.11
CA PRO A 40 24.07 6.96 -2.66
C PRO A 40 25.05 6.54 -1.55
N TYR A 41 24.68 5.56 -0.73
CA TYR A 41 25.48 4.96 0.35
C TYR A 41 25.03 3.52 0.61
N SER A 42 25.91 2.72 1.20
CA SER A 42 25.60 1.35 1.62
C SER A 42 24.57 1.37 2.77
N GLY A 43 23.58 0.51 2.70
CA GLY A 43 22.53 0.47 3.73
C GLY A 43 21.34 -0.43 3.36
N GLU A 44 20.33 -0.38 4.22
CA GLU A 44 19.07 -1.08 4.00
C GLU A 44 18.15 -0.25 3.10
N TYR A 45 17.58 -0.90 2.11
CA TYR A 45 16.64 -0.32 1.15
C TYR A 45 15.44 -1.24 0.97
N ILE A 46 14.31 -0.67 0.62
CA ILE A 46 13.19 -1.43 0.06
C ILE A 46 13.39 -1.51 -1.46
N VAL A 47 13.28 -2.71 -2.01
CA VAL A 47 13.19 -2.93 -3.46
C VAL A 47 11.81 -3.49 -3.77
N ARG A 48 11.14 -2.90 -4.73
CA ARG A 48 9.77 -3.26 -5.12
C ARG A 48 9.48 -2.88 -6.56
N PRO A 49 8.44 -3.47 -7.20
CA PRO A 49 7.97 -3.04 -8.52
C PRO A 49 7.57 -1.56 -8.54
N CYS A 50 7.84 -0.88 -9.65
CA CYS A 50 7.42 0.52 -9.82
C CYS A 50 5.89 0.67 -9.77
N VAL A 51 5.17 -0.30 -10.31
CA VAL A 51 3.70 -0.32 -10.33
C VAL A 51 3.19 -1.65 -9.78
N ASN A 52 2.20 -1.61 -8.89
CA ASN A 52 1.48 -2.79 -8.44
C ASN A 52 0.29 -3.05 -9.36
N ALA A 53 0.48 -3.82 -10.42
CA ALA A 53 -0.62 -4.22 -11.28
C ALA A 53 -1.59 -5.20 -10.58
N PHE A 54 -1.15 -5.84 -9.49
CA PHE A 54 -1.90 -6.90 -8.80
C PHE A 54 -2.11 -6.64 -7.30
N GLY A 55 -1.72 -5.48 -6.77
CA GLY A 55 -1.88 -5.12 -5.36
C GLY A 55 -0.98 -5.90 -4.39
N MET A 56 -1.24 -5.75 -3.08
CA MET A 56 -0.71 -6.59 -1.99
C MET A 56 0.81 -6.56 -1.76
N GLY A 57 1.56 -5.55 -2.28
CA GLY A 57 3.01 -5.44 -2.03
C GLY A 57 3.83 -6.63 -2.54
N LEU A 58 3.33 -7.35 -3.55
CA LEU A 58 4.03 -8.48 -4.17
C LEU A 58 5.44 -8.05 -4.61
N ASP A 59 6.43 -8.95 -4.37
CA ASP A 59 7.83 -8.77 -4.72
C ASP A 59 8.57 -7.63 -3.99
N ALA A 60 7.95 -6.98 -3.01
CA ALA A 60 8.65 -6.05 -2.14
C ALA A 60 9.63 -6.79 -1.23
N LYS A 61 10.88 -6.31 -1.13
CA LYS A 61 11.94 -6.94 -0.33
C LYS A 61 12.78 -5.87 0.36
N LYS A 62 13.05 -6.05 1.65
CA LYS A 62 14.07 -5.31 2.36
C LYS A 62 15.42 -5.96 2.09
N ILE A 63 16.36 -5.23 1.53
CA ILE A 63 17.69 -5.76 1.21
C ILE A 63 18.78 -4.76 1.54
N PHE A 64 19.97 -5.25 1.85
CA PHE A 64 21.17 -4.44 2.00
C PHE A 64 21.81 -4.24 0.63
N LEU A 65 22.03 -2.97 0.25
CA LEU A 65 22.72 -2.59 -0.99
C LEU A 65 24.01 -1.87 -0.65
N GLU A 66 25.10 -2.28 -1.29
CA GLU A 66 26.42 -1.60 -1.11
C GLU A 66 26.56 -0.38 -2.00
N LYS A 67 26.45 -0.57 -3.32
CA LYS A 67 26.58 0.50 -4.32
C LYS A 67 25.80 0.18 -5.59
N SER A 68 26.22 -0.87 -6.33
CA SER A 68 25.57 -1.26 -7.59
C SER A 68 24.24 -1.94 -7.35
N THR A 69 23.28 -1.69 -8.23
CA THR A 69 21.97 -2.36 -8.26
C THR A 69 21.73 -3.08 -9.58
N ASP A 70 22.79 -3.42 -10.32
CA ASP A 70 22.71 -4.10 -11.63
C ASP A 70 22.10 -5.51 -11.54
N HIS A 71 22.14 -6.09 -10.34
CA HIS A 71 21.55 -7.41 -10.04
C HIS A 71 20.05 -7.35 -9.74
N LEU A 72 19.46 -6.16 -9.63
CA LEU A 72 18.02 -6.02 -9.38
C LEU A 72 17.22 -6.27 -10.65
N GLN A 73 16.03 -6.83 -10.46
CA GLN A 73 15.14 -7.16 -11.56
C GLN A 73 14.67 -5.89 -12.30
N PRO A 74 14.71 -5.87 -13.65
CA PRO A 74 14.13 -4.77 -14.44
C PRO A 74 12.65 -4.53 -14.08
N GLY A 75 12.25 -3.25 -14.07
CA GLY A 75 10.89 -2.84 -13.66
C GLY A 75 10.71 -2.68 -12.15
N THR A 76 11.78 -2.95 -11.37
CA THR A 76 11.84 -2.61 -9.94
C THR A 76 12.63 -1.33 -9.70
N PHE A 77 12.48 -0.79 -8.51
CA PHE A 77 13.26 0.35 -8.03
C PHE A 77 13.64 0.13 -6.56
N TRP A 78 14.73 0.77 -6.14
CA TRP A 78 15.13 0.86 -4.76
C TRP A 78 14.70 2.21 -4.17
N CYS A 79 14.33 2.19 -2.88
CA CYS A 79 14.04 3.39 -2.12
C CYS A 79 14.60 3.23 -0.72
N GLU A 80 14.95 4.33 -0.06
CA GLU A 80 15.39 4.30 1.33
C GLU A 80 14.37 3.60 2.22
N TRP A 81 14.87 2.90 3.24
CA TRP A 81 14.02 2.20 4.20
C TRP A 81 13.40 3.18 5.18
N PHE A 82 12.09 3.10 5.35
CA PHE A 82 11.35 3.86 6.35
C PHE A 82 10.93 2.97 7.50
N GLU A 83 10.89 3.55 8.70
CA GLU A 83 10.40 2.90 9.92
C GLU A 83 9.16 3.61 10.45
N GLY A 84 8.34 2.86 11.17
CA GLY A 84 7.12 3.36 11.78
C GLY A 84 5.91 2.49 11.51
N LYS A 85 4.74 2.98 11.93
CA LYS A 85 3.46 2.33 11.68
C LYS A 85 3.19 2.26 10.16
N HIS A 86 2.67 1.13 9.71
CA HIS A 86 2.09 1.06 8.37
C HIS A 86 0.63 1.47 8.45
N LEU A 87 0.30 2.59 7.85
CA LEU A 87 -1.05 3.13 7.84
C LEU A 87 -1.63 3.10 6.42
N SER A 88 -2.90 2.69 6.30
CA SER A 88 -3.70 2.91 5.10
C SER A 88 -4.81 3.92 5.45
N VAL A 89 -4.87 5.00 4.69
CA VAL A 89 -5.72 6.16 5.02
C VAL A 89 -6.59 6.52 3.82
N ASP A 90 -7.90 6.55 4.04
CA ASP A 90 -8.86 6.97 3.01
C ASP A 90 -9.25 8.43 3.18
N TYR A 91 -9.29 9.11 2.06
CA TYR A 91 -9.81 10.47 1.94
C TYR A 91 -10.98 10.51 0.96
N GLU A 92 -12.06 11.16 1.36
CA GLU A 92 -13.15 11.54 0.48
C GLU A 92 -13.12 13.06 0.30
N TRP A 93 -12.98 13.53 -0.93
CA TRP A 93 -12.82 14.94 -1.25
C TRP A 93 -11.76 15.65 -0.39
N GLY A 94 -10.63 14.97 -0.19
CA GLY A 94 -9.51 15.47 0.60
C GLY A 94 -9.68 15.42 2.11
N LYS A 95 -10.84 15.00 2.63
CA LYS A 95 -11.11 14.83 4.06
C LYS A 95 -10.86 13.38 4.47
N GLN A 96 -10.02 13.16 5.48
CA GLN A 96 -9.80 11.83 6.04
C GLN A 96 -11.11 11.26 6.61
N ILE A 97 -11.45 10.05 6.19
CA ILE A 97 -12.65 9.31 6.64
C ILE A 97 -12.30 7.99 7.33
N LEU A 98 -11.15 7.40 7.02
CA LEU A 98 -10.66 6.16 7.59
C LEU A 98 -9.16 6.26 7.79
N CYS A 99 -8.66 5.67 8.89
CA CYS A 99 -7.25 5.37 9.10
C CYS A 99 -7.16 3.99 9.73
N VAL A 100 -6.37 3.11 9.15
CA VAL A 100 -6.14 1.76 9.67
C VAL A 100 -4.65 1.47 9.76
N GLU A 101 -4.26 0.77 10.82
CA GLU A 101 -2.89 0.31 11.06
C GLU A 101 -2.77 -1.17 10.72
N GLY A 102 -1.78 -1.52 9.91
CA GLY A 102 -1.44 -2.90 9.56
C GLY A 102 -0.48 -3.51 10.57
N PHE A 103 -0.75 -4.74 10.98
CA PHE A 103 0.09 -5.52 11.89
C PHE A 103 0.61 -6.76 11.20
N LYS A 104 1.88 -7.04 11.43
CA LYS A 104 2.59 -8.17 10.86
C LYS A 104 3.53 -8.78 11.88
N LYS A 105 3.60 -10.11 11.92
CA LYS A 105 4.52 -10.87 12.79
C LYS A 105 5.80 -11.26 12.07
N ASP A 106 5.72 -11.45 10.76
CA ASP A 106 6.85 -11.85 9.93
C ASP A 106 7.40 -10.69 9.09
N SER A 107 8.51 -10.93 8.42
CA SER A 107 9.19 -9.96 7.56
C SER A 107 8.66 -9.92 6.12
N THR A 108 7.64 -10.69 5.77
CA THR A 108 7.06 -10.66 4.42
C THR A 108 6.20 -9.40 4.24
N PHE A 109 6.02 -8.92 3.02
CA PHE A 109 5.23 -7.71 2.74
C PHE A 109 3.87 -8.01 2.09
N VAL A 110 3.52 -9.28 1.94
CA VAL A 110 2.38 -9.72 1.15
C VAL A 110 1.16 -10.06 2.01
N LYS A 111 1.34 -10.85 3.05
CA LYS A 111 0.23 -11.35 3.88
C LYS A 111 0.23 -10.64 5.22
N TRP A 112 -0.68 -9.72 5.41
CA TRP A 112 -0.90 -9.05 6.68
C TRP A 112 -1.62 -9.99 7.66
N ASP A 113 -1.25 -9.90 8.95
CA ASP A 113 -1.94 -10.67 9.99
C ASP A 113 -3.25 -10.02 10.37
N LYS A 114 -3.26 -8.67 10.43
CA LYS A 114 -4.44 -7.91 10.88
C LYS A 114 -4.32 -6.44 10.50
N TRP A 115 -5.47 -5.83 10.25
CA TRP A 115 -5.65 -4.39 10.16
C TRP A 115 -6.60 -3.91 11.25
N VAL A 116 -6.32 -2.76 11.85
CA VAL A 116 -7.12 -2.18 12.93
C VAL A 116 -7.40 -0.72 12.64
N LYS A 117 -8.66 -0.30 12.81
CA LYS A 117 -9.03 1.10 12.74
C LYS A 117 -8.39 1.89 13.87
N VAL A 118 -7.73 2.98 13.51
CA VAL A 118 -7.03 3.87 14.45
C VAL A 118 -7.50 5.31 14.28
N PHE A 119 -7.21 6.16 15.28
CA PHE A 119 -7.64 7.56 15.28
C PHE A 119 -6.50 8.53 14.90
N ASP A 120 -5.42 8.00 14.33
CA ASP A 120 -4.31 8.82 13.84
C ASP A 120 -4.83 9.78 12.76
N ARG A 121 -4.40 11.04 12.84
CA ARG A 121 -4.75 12.06 11.85
C ARG A 121 -3.59 12.25 10.90
N MET A 122 -3.82 11.87 9.67
CA MET A 122 -2.88 12.03 8.57
C MET A 122 -3.45 13.07 7.59
N PRO A 123 -2.90 14.29 7.52
CA PRO A 123 -3.37 15.26 6.54
C PRO A 123 -3.09 14.75 5.12
N LEU A 124 -4.01 15.02 4.20
CA LEU A 124 -3.76 14.68 2.79
C LEU A 124 -2.45 15.37 2.34
N PRO A 125 -1.48 14.65 1.79
CA PRO A 125 -0.22 15.22 1.32
C PRO A 125 -0.43 16.38 0.32
N ASP A 126 0.40 17.42 0.41
CA ASP A 126 0.22 18.64 -0.41
C ASP A 126 0.33 18.38 -1.91
N ILE A 127 1.15 17.41 -2.30
CA ILE A 127 1.23 16.97 -3.70
C ILE A 127 -0.13 16.45 -4.20
N LEU A 128 -0.88 15.73 -3.36
CA LEU A 128 -2.20 15.22 -3.72
C LEU A 128 -3.25 16.34 -3.73
N LYS A 129 -3.21 17.25 -2.76
CA LYS A 129 -4.07 18.43 -2.76
C LYS A 129 -3.89 19.27 -4.03
N LYS A 130 -2.64 19.45 -4.46
CA LYS A 130 -2.30 20.28 -5.61
C LYS A 130 -2.76 19.68 -6.94
N HIS A 131 -2.53 18.36 -7.13
CA HIS A 131 -2.70 17.72 -8.43
C HIS A 131 -3.99 16.93 -8.56
N PHE A 132 -4.56 16.43 -7.44
CA PHE A 132 -5.66 15.48 -7.43
C PHE A 132 -6.88 15.95 -6.64
N TYR A 133 -7.08 17.26 -6.48
CA TYR A 133 -8.24 17.85 -5.79
C TYR A 133 -9.60 17.45 -6.41
N HIS A 134 -9.59 17.02 -7.67
CA HIS A 134 -10.76 16.57 -8.41
C HIS A 134 -11.12 15.10 -8.15
N GLN A 135 -10.23 14.35 -7.50
CA GLN A 135 -10.47 12.95 -7.17
C GLN A 135 -11.36 12.85 -5.93
N ARG A 136 -12.48 12.12 -6.07
CA ARG A 136 -13.36 11.87 -4.93
C ARG A 136 -12.69 11.02 -3.88
N TRP A 137 -12.11 9.90 -4.29
CA TRP A 137 -11.51 8.91 -3.42
C TRP A 137 -10.01 8.85 -3.61
N ILE A 138 -9.28 8.96 -2.51
CA ILE A 138 -7.84 8.76 -2.48
C ILE A 138 -7.54 7.87 -1.28
N ASN A 139 -6.93 6.71 -1.52
CA ASN A 139 -6.31 5.90 -0.48
C ASN A 139 -4.81 6.13 -0.54
N CYS A 140 -4.20 6.37 0.61
CA CYS A 140 -2.76 6.58 0.78
C CYS A 140 -2.20 5.55 1.75
N GLU A 141 -1.06 4.94 1.39
CA GLU A 141 -0.29 4.12 2.31
C GLU A 141 0.93 4.88 2.83
N PHE A 142 1.17 4.77 4.12
CA PHE A 142 2.29 5.44 4.81
C PHE A 142 3.10 4.44 5.63
N ILE A 143 4.42 4.70 5.75
CA ILE A 143 5.27 4.15 6.81
C ILE A 143 5.71 5.34 7.68
N GLY A 144 5.25 5.36 8.93
CA GLY A 144 5.36 6.56 9.75
C GLY A 144 4.65 7.74 9.08
N ASN A 145 5.40 8.80 8.77
CA ASN A 145 4.88 9.97 8.05
C ASN A 145 5.21 9.96 6.55
N ASN A 146 5.83 8.90 6.04
CA ASN A 146 6.29 8.85 4.65
C ASN A 146 5.22 8.19 3.77
N LEU A 147 4.68 8.94 2.81
CA LEU A 147 3.76 8.44 1.80
C LEU A 147 4.50 7.47 0.87
N ILE A 148 3.99 6.24 0.74
CA ILE A 148 4.66 5.19 -0.04
C ILE A 148 3.84 4.70 -1.25
N GLU A 149 2.53 4.89 -1.23
CA GLU A 149 1.63 4.42 -2.29
C GLU A 149 0.34 5.24 -2.30
N VAL A 150 -0.28 5.39 -3.48
CA VAL A 150 -1.53 6.11 -3.68
C VAL A 150 -2.45 5.29 -4.60
N HIS A 151 -3.74 5.24 -4.27
CA HIS A 151 -4.79 4.67 -5.11
C HIS A 151 -5.99 5.61 -5.18
N PHE A 152 -6.64 5.70 -6.34
CA PHE A 152 -7.88 6.50 -6.50
C PHE A 152 -9.13 5.65 -6.23
N ARG A 153 -9.14 5.02 -5.09
CA ARG A 153 -10.23 4.22 -4.53
C ARG A 153 -10.22 4.31 -3.00
N TYR A 154 -11.23 3.78 -2.38
CA TYR A 154 -11.26 3.58 -0.93
C TYR A 154 -10.81 2.16 -0.54
N ASN A 155 -10.49 1.96 0.74
CA ASN A 155 -10.14 0.66 1.29
C ASN A 155 -11.41 -0.19 1.52
N THR A 156 -11.59 -1.24 0.72
CA THR A 156 -12.77 -2.12 0.78
C THR A 156 -12.78 -3.07 1.98
N ASP A 157 -11.64 -3.29 2.64
CA ASP A 157 -11.53 -4.18 3.80
C ASP A 157 -12.34 -3.68 5.02
N PHE A 158 -12.76 -2.40 5.00
CA PHE A 158 -13.55 -1.78 6.07
C PHE A 158 -14.98 -1.38 5.65
N GLN A 159 -15.47 -1.92 4.54
CA GLN A 159 -16.81 -1.62 4.01
C GLN A 159 -17.97 -2.14 4.88
N TRP A 160 -17.71 -3.04 5.81
CA TRP A 160 -18.73 -3.61 6.71
C TRP A 160 -18.89 -2.86 8.03
N ASN A 161 -18.34 -1.64 8.13
CA ASN A 161 -18.30 -0.82 9.35
C ASN A 161 -17.60 -1.53 10.53
N ASN A 162 -16.59 -2.32 10.22
CA ASN A 162 -15.77 -3.06 11.17
C ASN A 162 -14.64 -2.19 11.73
N ASN A 163 -14.14 -2.56 12.92
CA ASN A 163 -12.97 -1.93 13.54
C ASN A 163 -11.70 -2.76 13.37
N GLU A 164 -11.85 -4.05 13.10
CA GLU A 164 -10.75 -4.98 12.86
C GLU A 164 -11.01 -5.81 11.61
N TYR A 165 -9.95 -6.12 10.90
CA TYR A 165 -9.96 -6.96 9.70
C TYR A 165 -8.77 -7.92 9.75
N ILE A 166 -9.04 -9.23 9.71
CA ILE A 166 -8.04 -10.29 9.70
C ILE A 166 -8.20 -11.06 8.40
N PRO A 167 -7.27 -10.95 7.45
CA PRO A 167 -7.33 -11.69 6.19
C PRO A 167 -7.29 -13.20 6.42
N VAL A 168 -8.11 -13.94 5.70
CA VAL A 168 -8.18 -15.41 5.76
C VAL A 168 -7.64 -16.00 4.45
N TRP A 169 -6.63 -16.86 4.59
CA TRP A 169 -5.89 -17.44 3.47
C TRP A 169 -6.23 -18.91 3.18
N THR A 170 -7.01 -19.54 4.05
CA THR A 170 -7.47 -20.94 3.93
C THR A 170 -8.94 -21.04 4.28
N LYS A 171 -9.66 -22.03 3.71
CA LYS A 171 -11.09 -22.20 3.98
C LYS A 171 -11.37 -22.77 5.38
N ASP A 172 -10.41 -23.45 5.97
CA ASP A 172 -10.52 -24.06 7.30
C ASP A 172 -10.14 -23.02 8.36
N VAL A 173 -11.04 -22.10 8.66
CA VAL A 173 -10.81 -21.07 9.66
C VAL A 173 -11.78 -21.23 10.84
N THR A 174 -11.23 -21.24 12.05
CA THR A 174 -12.03 -21.13 13.27
C THR A 174 -12.33 -19.66 13.53
N VAL A 175 -13.61 -19.33 13.63
CA VAL A 175 -14.04 -17.94 13.91
C VAL A 175 -13.97 -17.69 15.42
N PRO A 176 -13.10 -16.79 15.90
CA PRO A 176 -13.01 -16.46 17.32
C PRO A 176 -14.27 -15.75 17.83
N ALA A 177 -14.50 -15.82 19.14
CA ALA A 177 -15.61 -15.11 19.77
C ALA A 177 -15.54 -13.59 19.48
N GLY A 178 -16.66 -13.01 19.08
CA GLY A 178 -16.77 -11.58 18.73
C GLY A 178 -16.36 -11.23 17.30
N TYR A 179 -15.91 -12.19 16.49
CA TYR A 179 -15.70 -12.01 15.06
C TYR A 179 -16.80 -12.68 14.24
N ARG A 180 -16.93 -12.25 12.99
CA ARG A 180 -17.71 -12.97 11.96
C ARG A 180 -16.89 -13.13 10.71
N TYR A 181 -17.09 -14.22 9.99
CA TYR A 181 -16.48 -14.44 8.68
C TYR A 181 -17.26 -13.69 7.59
N VAL A 182 -16.55 -13.14 6.64
CA VAL A 182 -17.07 -12.57 5.40
C VAL A 182 -16.31 -13.12 4.21
N ASP A 183 -17.02 -13.43 3.13
CA ASP A 183 -16.38 -13.74 1.85
C ASP A 183 -15.80 -12.44 1.27
N ASP A 184 -14.48 -12.42 1.12
CA ASP A 184 -13.75 -11.29 0.55
C ASP A 184 -12.51 -11.80 -0.20
N PRO A 185 -12.73 -12.48 -1.33
CA PRO A 185 -11.67 -13.14 -2.07
C PRO A 185 -10.76 -12.11 -2.78
N GLU A 186 -9.46 -12.32 -2.63
CA GLU A 186 -8.43 -11.65 -3.41
C GLU A 186 -7.67 -12.71 -4.24
N PRO A 187 -8.08 -12.93 -5.49
CA PRO A 187 -7.60 -14.05 -6.28
C PRO A 187 -6.09 -14.07 -6.48
N VAL A 188 -5.46 -12.89 -6.60
CA VAL A 188 -4.02 -12.78 -6.88
C VAL A 188 -3.18 -13.25 -5.71
N ALA A 189 -3.57 -12.87 -4.50
CA ALA A 189 -2.83 -13.23 -3.28
C ALA A 189 -3.35 -14.52 -2.62
N GLY A 190 -4.47 -15.06 -3.11
CA GLY A 190 -5.10 -16.27 -2.57
C GLY A 190 -5.86 -16.04 -1.27
N ARG A 191 -6.25 -14.80 -0.95
CA ARG A 191 -7.17 -14.51 0.15
C ARG A 191 -8.54 -15.10 -0.19
N VAL A 192 -9.15 -15.81 0.75
CA VAL A 192 -10.46 -16.44 0.56
C VAL A 192 -11.58 -15.68 1.27
N GLY A 193 -11.24 -14.84 2.24
CA GLY A 193 -12.20 -14.05 2.99
C GLY A 193 -11.51 -13.30 4.13
N ALA A 194 -12.30 -12.86 5.09
CA ALA A 194 -11.80 -12.19 6.29
C ALA A 194 -12.64 -12.47 7.54
N LEU A 195 -12.00 -12.32 8.69
CA LEU A 195 -12.68 -12.19 9.97
C LEU A 195 -12.76 -10.72 10.33
N ILE A 196 -13.94 -10.23 10.62
CA ILE A 196 -14.20 -8.83 10.94
C ILE A 196 -14.89 -8.68 12.30
N LYS A 197 -14.56 -7.54 12.98
CA LYS A 197 -15.11 -7.20 14.29
C LYS A 197 -15.47 -5.73 14.39
#